data_f194100c465ccde4d83343c335eccc22
#
_entry.id   f194100c465ccde4d83343c335eccc22
#
_cell.length_a   1.000
_cell.length_b   1.000
_cell.length_c   1.000
_cell.angle_alpha   90.00
_cell.angle_beta   90.00
_cell.angle_gamma   90.00
#
_symmetry.space_group_name_H-M   'P 1'
#
loop_
_entity.id
_entity.type
_entity.pdbx_description
1 polymer ?
#
loop_
_entity_poly.entity_id
_entity_poly.type
_entity_poly.pdbx_seq_one_letter_code
_entity_poly.pdbx_strand_id
1 'polypeptide(L)'
;MPAAVVDVDGTLVDTNYHHALAWFRAFRAERIVLPMWRLHRHVGMGGDKFVSAVAGNEVEERLGDRLRDAWEERFDELIGETELLAGARELIEDLKRRGHPVVLASSAIERHVDAFLDKLDARELADGWTTKDAVEASKPDPDLVEAALAKAGTRDAVLIGDTPWDVEAARKAGIETICVVTGGFSRQELDEAGAAAVYQSLTELKDDLDQTPLR
;
A
#
# COMPACT_ATOMS: atom_id res chain seq x y z
N MET A 1 -13.70 -19.28 3.93
CA MET A 1 -12.27 -18.92 3.83
C MET A 1 -12.20 -17.41 3.97
N PRO A 2 -11.36 -16.86 4.84
CA PRO A 2 -11.16 -15.42 4.92
C PRO A 2 -10.65 -14.87 3.61
N ALA A 3 -10.99 -13.64 3.27
CA ALA A 3 -10.43 -12.99 2.10
C ALA A 3 -9.03 -12.44 2.42
N ALA A 4 -8.13 -12.43 1.43
CA ALA A 4 -6.88 -11.71 1.48
C ALA A 4 -7.05 -10.35 0.79
N VAL A 5 -6.99 -9.28 1.55
CA VAL A 5 -6.85 -7.91 1.04
C VAL A 5 -5.36 -7.62 0.99
N VAL A 6 -4.81 -7.39 -0.21
CA VAL A 6 -3.36 -7.26 -0.37
C VAL A 6 -3.04 -5.85 -0.86
N ASP A 7 -2.25 -5.13 -0.07
CA ASP A 7 -1.69 -3.86 -0.52
C ASP A 7 -0.70 -4.07 -1.67
N VAL A 8 -0.50 -3.05 -2.49
CA VAL A 8 0.32 -3.14 -3.70
C VAL A 8 1.66 -2.46 -3.52
N ASP A 9 1.62 -1.17 -3.14
CA ASP A 9 2.78 -0.29 -3.08
C ASP A 9 3.67 -0.61 -1.87
N GLY A 10 4.89 -1.08 -2.09
CA GLY A 10 5.80 -1.53 -1.04
C GLY A 10 5.53 -2.95 -0.54
N THR A 11 4.37 -3.52 -0.89
CA THR A 11 3.98 -4.89 -0.52
C THR A 11 4.23 -5.87 -1.66
N LEU A 12 3.64 -5.65 -2.85
CA LEU A 12 3.82 -6.49 -4.04
C LEU A 12 4.83 -5.90 -5.03
N VAL A 13 4.91 -4.58 -5.10
CA VAL A 13 5.79 -3.82 -5.99
C VAL A 13 6.70 -2.94 -5.15
N ASP A 14 7.99 -2.92 -5.46
CA ASP A 14 8.98 -2.07 -4.78
C ASP A 14 8.85 -0.62 -5.23
N THR A 15 7.97 0.13 -4.56
CA THR A 15 7.60 1.51 -4.94
C THR A 15 7.90 2.55 -3.87
N ASN A 16 8.06 2.18 -2.59
CA ASN A 16 8.08 3.13 -1.48
C ASN A 16 9.18 4.20 -1.60
N TYR A 17 10.38 3.80 -2.00
CA TYR A 17 11.48 4.76 -2.19
C TYR A 17 11.31 5.59 -3.47
N HIS A 18 10.64 5.07 -4.49
CA HIS A 18 10.28 5.82 -5.69
C HIS A 18 9.25 6.91 -5.36
N HIS A 19 8.23 6.59 -4.55
CA HIS A 19 7.28 7.58 -4.03
C HIS A 19 7.97 8.64 -3.18
N ALA A 20 8.86 8.24 -2.26
CA ALA A 20 9.61 9.19 -1.44
C ALA A 20 10.47 10.14 -2.31
N LEU A 21 11.10 9.62 -3.38
CA LEU A 21 11.88 10.41 -4.34
C LEU A 21 11.00 11.36 -5.15
N ALA A 22 9.84 10.90 -5.63
CA ALA A 22 8.88 11.72 -6.35
C ALA A 22 8.40 12.89 -5.48
N TRP A 23 7.99 12.62 -4.23
CA TRP A 23 7.65 13.66 -3.25
C TRP A 23 8.81 14.60 -2.96
N PHE A 24 10.02 14.09 -2.78
CA PHE A 24 11.21 14.92 -2.59
C PHE A 24 11.41 15.91 -3.74
N ARG A 25 11.27 15.45 -4.98
CA ARG A 25 11.38 16.29 -6.18
C ARG A 25 10.24 17.32 -6.25
N ALA A 26 9.00 16.92 -5.93
CA ALA A 26 7.83 17.81 -5.90
C ALA A 26 8.00 18.96 -4.89
N PHE A 27 8.35 18.66 -3.64
CA PHE A 27 8.60 19.67 -2.62
C PHE A 27 9.77 20.60 -2.99
N ARG A 28 10.84 20.05 -3.57
CA ARG A 28 12.00 20.86 -4.01
C ARG A 28 11.65 21.82 -5.14
N ALA A 29 10.75 21.47 -6.06
CA ALA A 29 10.26 22.37 -7.11
C ALA A 29 9.56 23.59 -6.49
N GLU A 30 8.84 23.44 -5.38
CA GLU A 30 8.21 24.52 -4.60
C GLU A 30 9.17 25.18 -3.57
N ARG A 31 10.48 24.90 -3.65
CA ARG A 31 11.53 25.42 -2.74
C ARG A 31 11.35 25.02 -1.27
N ILE A 32 10.58 23.97 -1.00
CA ILE A 32 10.42 23.38 0.33
C ILE A 32 11.46 22.28 0.50
N VAL A 33 12.27 22.39 1.56
CA VAL A 33 13.37 21.45 1.84
C VAL A 33 12.96 20.56 2.98
N LEU A 34 12.63 19.30 2.66
CA LEU A 34 12.35 18.25 3.64
C LEU A 34 13.37 17.12 3.50
N PRO A 35 13.84 16.52 4.59
CA PRO A 35 14.74 15.37 4.51
C PRO A 35 13.99 14.14 3.94
N MET A 36 14.68 13.38 3.10
CA MET A 36 14.12 12.20 2.40
C MET A 36 13.52 11.19 3.40
N TRP A 37 14.21 10.92 4.52
CA TRP A 37 13.73 9.98 5.54
C TRP A 37 12.36 10.40 6.10
N ARG A 38 12.12 11.71 6.27
CA ARG A 38 10.83 12.22 6.77
C ARG A 38 9.71 11.94 5.76
N LEU A 39 9.99 12.11 4.47
CA LEU A 39 9.03 11.80 3.41
C LEU A 39 8.73 10.30 3.39
N HIS A 40 9.78 9.46 3.39
CA HIS A 40 9.61 8.01 3.42
C HIS A 40 8.72 7.53 4.58
N ARG A 41 8.87 8.10 5.78
CA ARG A 41 8.07 7.71 6.96
C ARG A 41 6.57 7.94 6.83
N HIS A 42 6.13 8.67 5.79
CA HIS A 42 4.72 8.94 5.50
C HIS A 42 4.25 8.29 4.18
N VAL A 43 5.14 7.61 3.46
CA VAL A 43 4.75 6.77 2.32
C VAL A 43 3.84 5.66 2.81
N GLY A 44 2.83 5.31 2.01
CA GLY A 44 1.72 4.44 2.41
C GLY A 44 0.47 5.22 2.83
N MET A 45 0.60 6.49 3.24
CA MET A 45 -0.53 7.41 3.26
C MET A 45 -0.90 7.84 1.84
N GLY A 46 -2.18 8.07 1.59
CA GLY A 46 -2.59 8.71 0.34
C GLY A 46 -2.17 10.17 0.26
N GLY A 47 -2.07 10.69 -0.97
CA GLY A 47 -1.63 12.06 -1.22
C GLY A 47 -2.52 13.14 -0.57
N ASP A 48 -3.77 12.82 -0.27
CA ASP A 48 -4.73 13.67 0.46
C ASP A 48 -4.34 13.90 1.94
N LYS A 49 -3.57 13.00 2.53
CA LYS A 49 -3.07 13.10 3.91
C LYS A 49 -1.58 13.47 3.97
N PHE A 50 -0.83 13.12 2.94
CA PHE A 50 0.62 13.19 2.93
C PHE A 50 1.18 14.61 3.14
N VAL A 51 0.70 15.59 2.37
CA VAL A 51 1.27 16.95 2.40
C VAL A 51 1.07 17.61 3.76
N SER A 52 -0.14 17.50 4.35
CA SER A 52 -0.41 18.04 5.68
C SER A 52 0.42 17.34 6.76
N ALA A 53 0.62 16.02 6.66
CA ALA A 53 1.39 15.25 7.62
C ALA A 53 2.90 15.60 7.62
N VAL A 54 3.49 15.85 6.44
CA VAL A 54 4.92 16.14 6.33
C VAL A 54 5.27 17.62 6.41
N ALA A 55 4.37 18.52 5.99
CA ALA A 55 4.66 19.94 5.83
C ALA A 55 3.69 20.88 6.60
N GLY A 56 2.62 20.33 7.16
CA GLY A 56 1.63 21.08 7.93
C GLY A 56 0.48 21.62 7.08
N ASN A 57 -0.61 21.98 7.76
CA ASN A 57 -1.87 22.41 7.12
C ASN A 57 -1.72 23.69 6.28
N GLU A 58 -0.86 24.63 6.67
CA GLU A 58 -0.64 25.85 5.88
C GLU A 58 -0.07 25.55 4.49
N VAL A 59 0.84 24.56 4.40
CA VAL A 59 1.40 24.12 3.11
C VAL A 59 0.34 23.37 2.31
N GLU A 60 -0.43 22.50 2.97
CA GLU A 60 -1.54 21.80 2.34
C GLU A 60 -2.55 22.76 1.70
N GLU A 61 -3.04 23.74 2.45
CA GLU A 61 -4.02 24.72 1.97
C GLU A 61 -3.53 25.55 0.79
N ARG A 62 -2.23 25.87 0.74
CA ARG A 62 -1.65 26.72 -0.29
C ARG A 62 -1.12 25.99 -1.51
N LEU A 63 -0.59 24.79 -1.33
CA LEU A 63 0.21 24.09 -2.33
C LEU A 63 -0.16 22.61 -2.47
N GLY A 64 -1.11 22.09 -1.70
CA GLY A 64 -1.42 20.66 -1.65
C GLY A 64 -1.68 20.05 -3.03
N ASP A 65 -2.60 20.64 -3.80
CA ASP A 65 -2.94 20.17 -5.15
C ASP A 65 -1.72 20.21 -6.08
N ARG A 66 -0.97 21.32 -6.10
CA ARG A 66 0.24 21.47 -6.92
C ARG A 66 1.33 20.45 -6.56
N LEU A 67 1.46 20.15 -5.28
CA LEU A 67 2.44 19.16 -4.82
C LEU A 67 2.01 17.74 -5.21
N ARG A 68 0.70 17.45 -5.17
CA ARG A 68 0.15 16.18 -5.65
C ARG A 68 0.35 16.00 -7.15
N ASP A 69 0.01 17.01 -7.94
CA ASP A 69 0.20 17.01 -9.39
C ASP A 69 1.70 16.82 -9.73
N ALA A 70 2.58 17.58 -9.07
CA ALA A 70 4.01 17.46 -9.28
C ALA A 70 4.56 16.09 -8.83
N TRP A 71 4.08 15.52 -7.71
CA TRP A 71 4.44 14.18 -7.30
C TRP A 71 4.02 13.13 -8.33
N GLU A 72 2.81 13.24 -8.85
CA GLU A 72 2.27 12.34 -9.86
C GLU A 72 3.11 12.35 -11.14
N GLU A 73 3.45 13.55 -11.66
CA GLU A 73 4.35 13.69 -12.80
C GLU A 73 5.74 13.06 -12.55
N ARG A 74 6.30 13.27 -11.33
CA ARG A 74 7.60 12.71 -10.98
C ARG A 74 7.57 11.20 -10.76
N PHE A 75 6.44 10.67 -10.29
CA PHE A 75 6.30 9.23 -10.15
C PHE A 75 6.09 8.55 -11.51
N ASP A 76 5.39 9.18 -12.44
CA ASP A 76 5.26 8.70 -13.83
C ASP A 76 6.64 8.53 -14.50
N GLU A 77 7.61 9.41 -14.19
CA GLU A 77 9.00 9.27 -14.67
C GLU A 77 9.72 8.03 -14.08
N LEU A 78 9.30 7.57 -12.90
CA LEU A 78 9.96 6.51 -12.13
C LEU A 78 9.24 5.15 -12.20
N ILE A 79 7.96 5.11 -12.54
CA ILE A 79 7.17 3.88 -12.50
C ILE A 79 7.74 2.75 -13.36
N GLY A 80 8.44 3.11 -14.44
CA GLY A 80 9.15 2.16 -15.30
C GLY A 80 10.32 1.46 -14.63
N GLU A 81 10.89 2.06 -13.57
CA GLU A 81 12.03 1.54 -12.80
C GLU A 81 11.60 0.59 -11.66
N THR A 82 10.30 0.57 -11.32
CA THR A 82 9.78 -0.27 -10.24
C THR A 82 9.78 -1.74 -10.65
N GLU A 83 10.06 -2.63 -9.71
CA GLU A 83 10.09 -4.08 -9.93
C GLU A 83 9.16 -4.80 -8.94
N LEU A 84 8.76 -6.03 -9.28
CA LEU A 84 8.02 -6.87 -8.35
C LEU A 84 8.91 -7.30 -7.19
N LEU A 85 8.34 -7.28 -5.99
CA LEU A 85 8.97 -7.91 -4.84
C LEU A 85 8.97 -9.44 -4.99
N ALA A 86 10.06 -10.08 -4.59
CA ALA A 86 10.21 -11.52 -4.71
C ALA A 86 9.07 -12.25 -3.97
N GLY A 87 8.39 -13.16 -4.67
CA GLY A 87 7.26 -13.92 -4.14
C GLY A 87 5.89 -13.24 -4.31
N ALA A 88 5.82 -12.04 -4.92
CA ALA A 88 4.56 -11.30 -5.05
C ALA A 88 3.49 -12.07 -5.81
N ARG A 89 3.83 -12.55 -7.00
CA ARG A 89 2.90 -13.34 -7.82
C ARG A 89 2.60 -14.69 -7.20
N GLU A 90 3.63 -15.37 -6.72
CA GLU A 90 3.52 -16.70 -6.12
C GLU A 90 2.66 -16.70 -4.85
N LEU A 91 2.67 -15.61 -4.07
CA LEU A 91 1.76 -15.45 -2.92
C LEU A 91 0.30 -15.38 -3.38
N ILE A 92 -0.01 -14.56 -4.39
CA ILE A 92 -1.38 -14.44 -4.93
C ILE A 92 -1.85 -15.79 -5.46
N GLU A 93 -1.01 -16.48 -6.23
CA GLU A 93 -1.33 -17.81 -6.77
C GLU A 93 -1.58 -18.85 -5.66
N ASP A 94 -0.80 -18.81 -4.57
CA ASP A 94 -0.98 -19.73 -3.45
C ASP A 94 -2.27 -19.46 -2.68
N LEU A 95 -2.57 -18.19 -2.41
CA LEU A 95 -3.83 -17.77 -1.79
C LEU A 95 -5.04 -18.22 -2.61
N LYS A 96 -4.99 -18.00 -3.92
CA LYS A 96 -6.06 -18.44 -4.85
C LYS A 96 -6.19 -19.97 -4.88
N ARG A 97 -5.08 -20.70 -4.92
CA ARG A 97 -5.10 -22.18 -4.91
C ARG A 97 -5.70 -22.74 -3.61
N ARG A 98 -5.52 -22.05 -2.49
CA ARG A 98 -6.13 -22.38 -1.20
C ARG A 98 -7.62 -21.99 -1.13
N GLY A 99 -8.13 -21.22 -2.09
CA GLY A 99 -9.53 -20.84 -2.21
C GLY A 99 -9.89 -19.54 -1.49
N HIS A 100 -8.90 -18.71 -1.14
CA HIS A 100 -9.15 -17.37 -0.60
C HIS A 100 -9.57 -16.41 -1.73
N PRO A 101 -10.64 -15.60 -1.53
CA PRO A 101 -10.83 -14.41 -2.35
C PRO A 101 -9.62 -13.47 -2.18
N VAL A 102 -9.06 -12.96 -3.27
CA VAL A 102 -7.92 -12.04 -3.26
C VAL A 102 -8.32 -10.73 -3.89
N VAL A 103 -8.28 -9.64 -3.12
CA VAL A 103 -8.55 -8.28 -3.60
C VAL A 103 -7.32 -7.41 -3.36
N LEU A 104 -6.83 -6.76 -4.41
CA LEU A 104 -5.70 -5.85 -4.32
C LEU A 104 -6.21 -4.46 -3.89
N ALA A 105 -5.53 -3.83 -2.93
CA ALA A 105 -5.92 -2.55 -2.35
C ALA A 105 -4.78 -1.54 -2.51
N SER A 106 -4.85 -0.68 -3.53
CA SER A 106 -3.85 0.37 -3.75
C SER A 106 -4.44 1.76 -3.53
N SER A 107 -3.68 2.64 -2.86
CA SER A 107 -3.98 4.07 -2.76
C SER A 107 -3.47 4.88 -3.96
N ALA A 108 -2.95 4.22 -4.99
CA ALA A 108 -2.54 4.83 -6.24
C ALA A 108 -3.74 5.15 -7.14
N ILE A 109 -3.54 6.05 -8.09
CA ILE A 109 -4.49 6.38 -9.15
C ILE A 109 -4.61 5.21 -10.15
N GLU A 110 -5.70 5.16 -10.88
CA GLU A 110 -6.05 4.03 -11.76
C GLU A 110 -4.93 3.64 -12.73
N ARG A 111 -4.29 4.62 -13.42
CA ARG A 111 -3.23 4.30 -14.38
C ARG A 111 -1.97 3.67 -13.76
N HIS A 112 -1.64 4.01 -12.51
CA HIS A 112 -0.53 3.38 -11.79
C HIS A 112 -0.90 1.95 -11.38
N VAL A 113 -2.13 1.76 -10.89
CA VAL A 113 -2.63 0.41 -10.57
C VAL A 113 -2.66 -0.47 -11.82
N ASP A 114 -3.07 0.06 -12.96
CA ASP A 114 -3.03 -0.65 -14.24
C ASP A 114 -1.62 -1.14 -14.59
N ALA A 115 -0.61 -0.26 -14.45
CA ALA A 115 0.78 -0.64 -14.69
C ALA A 115 1.28 -1.73 -13.72
N PHE A 116 0.86 -1.70 -12.46
CA PHE A 116 1.20 -2.72 -11.46
C PHE A 116 0.49 -4.05 -11.76
N LEU A 117 -0.78 -4.02 -12.13
CA LEU A 117 -1.53 -5.21 -12.52
C LEU A 117 -0.92 -5.91 -13.74
N ASP A 118 -0.44 -5.11 -14.71
CA ASP A 118 0.25 -5.64 -15.89
C ASP A 118 1.61 -6.28 -15.51
N LYS A 119 2.40 -5.62 -14.63
CA LYS A 119 3.64 -6.20 -14.11
C LYS A 119 3.40 -7.51 -13.35
N LEU A 120 2.37 -7.56 -12.51
CA LEU A 120 1.99 -8.74 -11.72
C LEU A 120 1.35 -9.84 -12.56
N ASP A 121 0.88 -9.53 -13.78
CA ASP A 121 0.00 -10.38 -14.57
C ASP A 121 -1.19 -10.88 -13.69
N ALA A 122 -1.76 -9.95 -12.91
CA ALA A 122 -2.72 -10.26 -11.85
C ALA A 122 -4.18 -10.00 -12.21
N ARG A 123 -4.46 -9.48 -13.42
CA ARG A 123 -5.85 -9.15 -13.83
C ARG A 123 -6.79 -10.34 -13.81
N GLU A 124 -6.27 -11.54 -14.11
CA GLU A 124 -7.04 -12.78 -14.07
C GLU A 124 -6.86 -13.56 -12.75
N LEU A 125 -5.84 -13.22 -11.96
CA LEU A 125 -5.58 -13.89 -10.69
C LEU A 125 -6.38 -13.28 -9.54
N ALA A 126 -6.43 -11.95 -9.44
CA ALA A 126 -7.17 -11.26 -8.39
C ALA A 126 -8.67 -11.25 -8.68
N ASP A 127 -9.49 -11.35 -7.64
CA ASP A 127 -10.96 -11.25 -7.77
C ASP A 127 -11.43 -9.79 -7.94
N GLY A 128 -10.52 -8.83 -7.75
CA GLY A 128 -10.74 -7.42 -7.95
C GLY A 128 -9.63 -6.56 -7.37
N TRP A 129 -9.74 -5.26 -7.58
CA TRP A 129 -8.83 -4.27 -6.99
C TRP A 129 -9.56 -2.97 -6.70
N THR A 130 -8.98 -2.18 -5.80
CA THR A 130 -9.41 -0.82 -5.50
C THR A 130 -8.31 0.18 -5.85
N THR A 131 -8.72 1.42 -6.12
CA THR A 131 -7.83 2.53 -6.44
C THR A 131 -8.20 3.73 -5.55
N LYS A 132 -7.34 4.73 -5.48
CA LYS A 132 -7.63 6.00 -4.82
C LYS A 132 -8.96 6.61 -5.30
N ASP A 133 -9.26 6.50 -6.60
CA ASP A 133 -10.42 7.12 -7.22
C ASP A 133 -11.76 6.47 -6.80
N ALA A 134 -11.70 5.29 -6.18
CA ALA A 134 -12.87 4.57 -5.67
C ALA A 134 -13.28 4.95 -4.24
N VAL A 135 -12.53 5.83 -3.55
CA VAL A 135 -12.72 6.15 -2.13
C VAL A 135 -12.61 7.64 -1.86
N GLU A 136 -13.26 8.11 -0.78
CA GLU A 136 -13.22 9.53 -0.38
C GLU A 136 -11.95 9.86 0.42
N ALA A 137 -11.52 8.95 1.30
CA ALA A 137 -10.33 9.10 2.14
C ALA A 137 -9.35 7.94 1.96
N SER A 138 -8.05 8.27 1.99
CA SER A 138 -6.97 7.29 1.89
C SER A 138 -6.46 6.87 3.26
N LYS A 139 -5.58 5.83 3.30
CA LYS A 139 -4.89 5.41 4.53
C LYS A 139 -4.29 6.61 5.29
N PRO A 140 -4.43 6.68 6.59
CA PRO A 140 -4.85 5.63 7.52
C PRO A 140 -6.37 5.53 7.77
N ASP A 141 -7.23 6.14 6.94
CA ASP A 141 -8.67 5.94 7.02
C ASP A 141 -9.06 4.58 6.41
N PRO A 142 -10.19 3.97 6.84
CA PRO A 142 -10.52 2.59 6.49
C PRO A 142 -11.12 2.43 5.09
N ASP A 143 -11.43 3.50 4.38
CA ASP A 143 -12.26 3.53 3.18
C ASP A 143 -11.75 2.58 2.09
N LEU A 144 -10.43 2.55 1.88
CA LEU A 144 -9.81 1.66 0.89
C LEU A 144 -9.98 0.18 1.28
N VAL A 145 -9.84 -0.12 2.56
CA VAL A 145 -10.03 -1.47 3.09
C VAL A 145 -11.50 -1.86 3.02
N GLU A 146 -12.43 -0.95 3.39
CA GLU A 146 -13.87 -1.18 3.28
C GLU A 146 -14.30 -1.43 1.83
N ALA A 147 -13.76 -0.68 0.87
CA ALA A 147 -14.01 -0.90 -0.55
C ALA A 147 -13.51 -2.28 -1.02
N ALA A 148 -12.33 -2.71 -0.54
CA ALA A 148 -11.79 -4.03 -0.82
C ALA A 148 -12.65 -5.15 -0.19
N LEU A 149 -13.12 -4.99 1.04
CA LEU A 149 -14.02 -5.94 1.70
C LEU A 149 -15.36 -6.06 0.97
N ALA A 150 -15.91 -4.95 0.46
CA ALA A 150 -17.11 -4.96 -0.35
C ALA A 150 -16.93 -5.76 -1.64
N LYS A 151 -15.76 -5.62 -2.30
CA LYS A 151 -15.43 -6.42 -3.50
C LYS A 151 -15.22 -7.90 -3.17
N ALA A 152 -14.61 -8.22 -2.03
CA ALA A 152 -14.44 -9.59 -1.55
C ALA A 152 -15.77 -10.26 -1.14
N GLY A 153 -16.81 -9.46 -0.89
CA GLY A 153 -18.12 -9.96 -0.46
C GLY A 153 -18.14 -10.54 0.96
N THR A 154 -17.14 -10.24 1.78
CA THR A 154 -17.01 -10.74 3.14
C THR A 154 -16.25 -9.76 4.03
N ARG A 155 -16.54 -9.81 5.34
CA ARG A 155 -15.75 -9.12 6.37
C ARG A 155 -14.78 -10.07 7.10
N ASP A 156 -14.87 -11.36 6.86
CA ASP A 156 -13.86 -12.32 7.30
C ASP A 156 -12.65 -12.20 6.34
N ALA A 157 -11.69 -11.40 6.75
CA ALA A 157 -10.56 -11.03 5.90
C ALA A 157 -9.31 -10.69 6.71
N VAL A 158 -8.16 -10.79 6.07
CA VAL A 158 -6.86 -10.35 6.57
C VAL A 158 -6.26 -9.40 5.56
N LEU A 159 -5.72 -8.27 6.03
CA LEU A 159 -4.93 -7.38 5.19
C LEU A 159 -3.46 -7.81 5.21
N ILE A 160 -2.80 -7.82 4.05
CA ILE A 160 -1.35 -7.96 3.92
C ILE A 160 -0.81 -6.60 3.46
N GLY A 161 0.12 -6.02 4.23
CA GLY A 161 0.68 -4.69 3.95
C GLY A 161 2.10 -4.54 4.47
N ASP A 162 2.70 -3.37 4.30
CA ASP A 162 4.11 -3.10 4.62
C ASP A 162 4.31 -1.88 5.53
N THR A 163 3.24 -1.14 5.83
CA THR A 163 3.32 0.11 6.58
C THR A 163 2.45 0.13 7.84
N PRO A 164 2.76 0.97 8.85
CA PRO A 164 1.88 1.24 9.97
C PRO A 164 0.49 1.78 9.56
N TRP A 165 0.41 2.42 8.38
CA TRP A 165 -0.84 2.99 7.84
C TRP A 165 -1.81 1.91 7.39
N ASP A 166 -1.28 0.77 6.90
CA ASP A 166 -2.06 -0.44 6.59
C ASP A 166 -2.68 -1.01 7.86
N VAL A 167 -1.84 -1.15 8.90
CA VAL A 167 -2.29 -1.67 10.19
C VAL A 167 -3.38 -0.79 10.79
N GLU A 168 -3.21 0.53 10.75
CA GLU A 168 -4.20 1.47 11.28
C GLU A 168 -5.51 1.43 10.48
N ALA A 169 -5.46 1.40 9.15
CA ALA A 169 -6.63 1.34 8.28
C ALA A 169 -7.40 0.02 8.49
N ALA A 170 -6.70 -1.12 8.51
CA ALA A 170 -7.29 -2.43 8.78
C ALA A 170 -7.94 -2.50 10.16
N ARG A 171 -7.27 -2.00 11.20
CA ARG A 171 -7.80 -1.94 12.56
C ARG A 171 -9.10 -1.13 12.64
N LYS A 172 -9.17 0.01 11.93
CA LYS A 172 -10.39 0.83 11.84
C LYS A 172 -11.51 0.08 11.09
N ALA A 173 -11.17 -0.71 10.08
CA ALA A 173 -12.11 -1.58 9.36
C ALA A 173 -12.48 -2.86 10.14
N GLY A 174 -11.82 -3.14 11.27
CA GLY A 174 -12.10 -4.29 12.14
C GLY A 174 -11.52 -5.61 11.62
N ILE A 175 -10.44 -5.58 10.85
CA ILE A 175 -9.72 -6.78 10.40
C ILE A 175 -8.26 -6.74 10.86
N GLU A 176 -7.60 -7.90 10.91
CA GLU A 176 -6.19 -8.05 11.27
C GLU A 176 -5.30 -7.74 10.08
N THR A 177 -4.03 -7.38 10.38
CA THR A 177 -2.99 -7.15 9.36
C THR A 177 -1.81 -8.07 9.59
N ILE A 178 -1.37 -8.73 8.53
CA ILE A 178 -0.06 -9.37 8.43
C ILE A 178 0.85 -8.42 7.67
N CYS A 179 2.04 -8.11 8.22
CA CYS A 179 2.97 -7.19 7.58
C CYS A 179 4.20 -7.88 7.03
N VAL A 180 4.77 -7.25 5.98
CA VAL A 180 6.11 -7.52 5.47
C VAL A 180 6.98 -6.28 5.63
N VAL A 181 8.29 -6.43 5.89
CA VAL A 181 9.19 -5.28 6.13
C VAL A 181 9.69 -4.63 4.83
N THR A 182 9.13 -5.01 3.71
CA THR A 182 9.56 -4.57 2.38
C THR A 182 9.36 -3.07 2.11
N GLY A 183 8.45 -2.43 2.85
CA GLY A 183 8.23 -0.98 2.79
C GLY A 183 9.29 -0.13 3.51
N GLY A 184 10.30 -0.77 4.14
CA GLY A 184 11.35 -0.06 4.85
C GLY A 184 10.97 0.39 6.27
N PHE A 185 9.88 -0.15 6.83
CA PHE A 185 9.54 -0.07 8.26
C PHE A 185 10.11 -1.28 8.99
N SER A 186 10.61 -1.06 10.20
CA SER A 186 11.16 -2.15 11.00
C SER A 186 10.05 -3.05 11.56
N ARG A 187 10.40 -4.31 11.86
CA ARG A 187 9.51 -5.23 12.58
C ARG A 187 8.92 -4.57 13.83
N GLN A 188 9.75 -3.93 14.64
CA GLN A 188 9.31 -3.27 15.88
C GLN A 188 8.21 -2.22 15.62
N GLU A 189 8.36 -1.39 14.59
CA GLU A 189 7.37 -0.35 14.25
C GLU A 189 6.04 -0.96 13.81
N LEU A 190 6.08 -2.05 13.04
CA LEU A 190 4.89 -2.77 12.60
C LEU A 190 4.20 -3.51 13.75
N ASP A 191 4.97 -4.14 14.64
CA ASP A 191 4.46 -4.76 15.87
C ASP A 191 3.82 -3.72 16.80
N GLU A 192 4.47 -2.56 17.02
CA GLU A 192 3.94 -1.45 17.80
C GLU A 192 2.68 -0.83 17.21
N ALA A 193 2.54 -0.83 15.89
CA ALA A 193 1.31 -0.42 15.20
C ALA A 193 0.14 -1.40 15.41
N GLY A 194 0.44 -2.66 15.75
CA GLY A 194 -0.55 -3.70 16.04
C GLY A 194 -0.70 -4.76 14.95
N ALA A 195 0.34 -4.99 14.14
CA ALA A 195 0.36 -6.11 13.18
C ALA A 195 0.21 -7.45 13.93
N ALA A 196 -0.63 -8.34 13.42
CA ALA A 196 -0.83 -9.68 13.97
C ALA A 196 0.38 -10.60 13.76
N ALA A 197 1.11 -10.39 12.67
CA ALA A 197 2.37 -11.04 12.36
C ALA A 197 3.22 -10.16 11.44
N VAL A 198 4.54 -10.29 11.51
CA VAL A 198 5.47 -9.55 10.64
C VAL A 198 6.49 -10.52 10.05
N TYR A 199 6.65 -10.49 8.74
CA TYR A 199 7.57 -11.32 7.96
C TYR A 199 8.65 -10.48 7.27
N GLN A 200 9.80 -11.09 6.97
CA GLN A 200 10.89 -10.39 6.28
C GLN A 200 10.59 -10.20 4.78
N SER A 201 9.77 -11.09 4.21
CA SER A 201 9.45 -11.07 2.78
C SER A 201 8.13 -11.78 2.49
N LEU A 202 7.59 -11.58 1.29
CA LEU A 202 6.43 -12.32 0.80
C LEU A 202 6.71 -13.83 0.66
N THR A 203 7.96 -14.19 0.37
CA THR A 203 8.37 -15.61 0.30
C THR A 203 8.27 -16.26 1.67
N GLU A 204 8.79 -15.60 2.73
CA GLU A 204 8.68 -16.09 4.10
C GLU A 204 7.21 -16.21 4.52
N LEU A 205 6.40 -15.19 4.26
CA LEU A 205 4.95 -15.24 4.53
C LEU A 205 4.29 -16.41 3.81
N LYS A 206 4.56 -16.58 2.52
CA LYS A 206 3.97 -17.66 1.71
C LYS A 206 4.33 -19.03 2.27
N ASP A 207 5.58 -19.23 2.68
CA ASP A 207 6.05 -20.51 3.22
C ASP A 207 5.45 -20.80 4.61
N ASP A 208 4.97 -19.78 5.34
CA ASP A 208 4.37 -19.89 6.67
C ASP A 208 2.84 -19.66 6.67
N LEU A 209 2.18 -19.63 5.51
CA LEU A 209 0.73 -19.39 5.42
C LEU A 209 -0.11 -20.33 6.30
N ASP A 210 0.35 -21.56 6.51
CA ASP A 210 -0.32 -22.56 7.35
C ASP A 210 -0.41 -22.15 8.84
N GLN A 211 0.41 -21.19 9.28
CA GLN A 211 0.39 -20.63 10.63
C GLN A 211 -0.43 -19.33 10.73
N THR A 212 -1.01 -18.88 9.61
CA THR A 212 -1.80 -17.66 9.55
C THR A 212 -3.30 -17.95 9.40
N PRO A 213 -4.18 -16.97 9.54
CA PRO A 213 -5.60 -17.13 9.21
C PRO A 213 -5.85 -17.47 7.72
N LEU A 214 -4.85 -17.30 6.85
CA LEU A 214 -4.89 -17.60 5.40
C LEU A 214 -4.38 -19.02 5.05
N ARG A 215 -4.48 -19.95 6.02
CA ARG A 215 -4.15 -21.38 5.86
C ARG A 215 -5.13 -22.14 4.97
#